data_3699e7619fff6433d166eb56e0457ab7
#
_entry.id   3699e7619fff6433d166eb56e0457ab7
#
_cell.length_a   1.000
_cell.length_b   1.000
_cell.length_c   1.000
_cell.angle_alpha   90.00
_cell.angle_beta   90.00
_cell.angle_gamma   90.00
#
_symmetry.space_group_name_H-M   'P 1'
#
loop_
_entity.id
_entity.type
_entity.pdbx_description
1 polymer ?
#
loop_
_entity_poly.entity_id
_entity_poly.type
_entity_poly.pdbx_seq_one_letter_code
_entity_poly.pdbx_strand_id
1 'polypeptide(L)'
;MSDTSGRIEARSRPWWRATLALCLGSFLVFINLYAPQPLLPALRTEFGVSTLVVSLVMSLATLSLAASLLVFGPLSDAIGRDRIMRYTLLAAGLMSLGLALAPNFETLLLQRTLQGFVLGGLPAVAIAWMGDEFDRPALLSAVGLYIGANTLGGIGGRVVGGAVAEIGGAPASFMTVGLMTLVGVALFWKLLPASRAFTPRPFELKGAVADLVGHLRNPLLLGAYLLGGLNFLIFINQYSYITFRLADAPFGLGARLIGLIFVTYLGGTLGSALSGRLARSLPQPACMMLGIVILMGGTIITLAGSLPVIIVGLTINAFGFFLSHSMASSWVGRHAERARGSASALYLVFYYCGASLGGLWLEPFWQLGGWGGVAIGSWLVLGVTLMIAGWLWRREKTGNARISG
;
A
#
# COMPACT_ATOMS: atom_id res chain seq x y z
N MET A 1 6.55 34.65 12.42
CA MET A 1 6.19 33.76 13.52
C MET A 1 4.72 33.44 13.36
N SER A 2 4.37 32.28 12.81
CA SER A 2 2.97 31.84 12.66
C SER A 2 2.49 31.42 14.04
N ASP A 3 1.36 31.99 14.43
CA ASP A 3 0.64 31.71 15.67
C ASP A 3 0.37 30.20 15.81
N THR A 4 1.13 29.52 16.71
CA THR A 4 0.98 28.09 17.02
C THR A 4 0.01 27.86 18.18
N SER A 5 -0.68 28.89 18.64
CA SER A 5 -1.53 28.92 19.85
C SER A 5 -2.83 28.12 19.76
N GLY A 6 -2.89 27.05 18.99
CA GLY A 6 -4.07 26.18 18.91
C GLY A 6 -3.79 24.78 18.40
N ARG A 7 -2.54 24.51 17.97
CA ARG A 7 -2.14 23.19 17.43
C ARG A 7 -1.81 22.19 18.52
N ILE A 8 -2.06 20.93 18.26
CA ILE A 8 -1.79 19.82 19.18
C ILE A 8 -0.29 19.56 19.25
N GLU A 9 0.29 19.69 20.43
CA GLU A 9 1.70 19.48 20.72
C GLU A 9 2.04 18.00 20.86
N ALA A 10 3.28 17.64 20.49
CA ALA A 10 3.78 16.29 20.57
C ALA A 10 3.71 15.71 22.00
N ARG A 11 3.33 14.44 22.11
CA ARG A 11 3.22 13.69 23.36
C ARG A 11 2.16 14.20 24.35
N SER A 12 1.35 15.19 24.00
CA SER A 12 0.19 15.63 24.79
C SER A 12 -0.92 14.56 24.80
N ARG A 13 -1.86 14.64 25.74
CA ARG A 13 -3.04 13.73 25.76
C ARG A 13 -3.85 13.81 24.45
N PRO A 14 -4.18 14.99 23.90
CA PRO A 14 -4.84 15.11 22.60
C PRO A 14 -4.04 14.46 21.48
N TRP A 15 -2.71 14.62 21.45
CA TRP A 15 -1.84 14.01 20.45
C TRP A 15 -1.90 12.47 20.49
N TRP A 16 -1.79 11.86 21.69
CA TRP A 16 -1.89 10.40 21.81
C TRP A 16 -3.26 9.90 21.36
N ARG A 17 -4.35 10.58 21.73
CA ARG A 17 -5.70 10.20 21.31
C ARG A 17 -5.86 10.25 19.79
N ALA A 18 -5.44 11.35 19.15
CA ALA A 18 -5.52 11.52 17.71
C ALA A 18 -4.61 10.53 16.96
N THR A 19 -3.37 10.37 17.41
CA THR A 19 -2.39 9.46 16.79
C THR A 19 -2.85 8.01 16.88
N LEU A 20 -3.34 7.56 18.05
CA LEU A 20 -3.87 6.22 18.22
C LEU A 20 -5.13 5.99 17.38
N ALA A 21 -6.02 6.99 17.25
CA ALA A 21 -7.16 6.90 16.34
C ALA A 21 -6.70 6.69 14.90
N LEU A 22 -5.79 7.52 14.41
CA LEU A 22 -5.28 7.43 13.03
C LEU A 22 -4.51 6.12 12.77
N CYS A 23 -3.71 5.65 13.73
CA CYS A 23 -3.06 4.35 13.67
C CYS A 23 -4.09 3.21 13.60
N LEU A 24 -5.12 3.25 14.45
CA LEU A 24 -6.22 2.28 14.41
C LEU A 24 -6.95 2.33 13.06
N GLY A 25 -7.31 3.51 12.59
CA GLY A 25 -7.97 3.67 11.29
C GLY A 25 -7.13 3.12 10.15
N SER A 26 -5.83 3.40 10.15
CA SER A 26 -4.89 2.85 9.19
C SER A 26 -4.81 1.32 9.26
N PHE A 27 -4.67 0.77 10.46
CA PHE A 27 -4.70 -0.69 10.68
C PHE A 27 -5.98 -1.30 10.10
N LEU A 28 -7.15 -0.68 10.37
CA LEU A 28 -8.43 -1.16 9.87
C LEU A 28 -8.56 -1.11 8.35
N VAL A 29 -8.03 -0.08 7.70
CA VAL A 29 -7.98 0.00 6.23
C VAL A 29 -7.17 -1.17 5.67
N PHE A 30 -5.96 -1.38 6.17
CA PHE A 30 -5.04 -2.35 5.60
C PHE A 30 -5.36 -3.80 5.98
N ILE A 31 -6.00 -4.05 7.14
CA ILE A 31 -6.52 -5.39 7.47
C ILE A 31 -7.62 -5.80 6.47
N ASN A 32 -8.55 -4.87 6.14
CA ASN A 32 -9.61 -5.11 5.16
C ASN A 32 -9.06 -5.30 3.75
N LEU A 33 -8.09 -4.47 3.35
CA LEU A 33 -7.52 -4.52 2.00
C LEU A 33 -6.86 -5.87 1.72
N TYR A 34 -6.11 -6.40 2.70
CA TYR A 34 -5.20 -7.51 2.48
C TYR A 34 -5.65 -8.86 3.08
N ALA A 35 -6.68 -8.92 3.91
CA ALA A 35 -7.23 -10.18 4.43
C ALA A 35 -7.57 -11.21 3.35
N PRO A 36 -8.07 -10.85 2.15
CA PRO A 36 -8.39 -11.82 1.11
C PRO A 36 -7.18 -12.48 0.45
N GLN A 37 -5.97 -11.91 0.55
CA GLN A 37 -4.81 -12.38 -0.21
C GLN A 37 -4.44 -13.84 0.07
N PRO A 38 -4.33 -14.32 1.31
CA PRO A 38 -4.07 -15.74 1.60
C PRO A 38 -5.24 -16.66 1.26
N LEU A 39 -6.43 -16.12 1.01
CA LEU A 39 -7.63 -16.85 0.66
C LEU A 39 -7.76 -17.10 -0.85
N LEU A 40 -6.94 -16.45 -1.68
CA LEU A 40 -7.07 -16.56 -3.15
C LEU A 40 -7.07 -18.01 -3.66
N PRO A 41 -6.20 -18.94 -3.16
CA PRO A 41 -6.27 -20.33 -3.60
C PRO A 41 -7.60 -21.02 -3.23
N ALA A 42 -8.11 -20.77 -2.02
CA ALA A 42 -9.39 -21.34 -1.58
C ALA A 42 -10.56 -20.78 -2.39
N LEU A 43 -10.62 -19.47 -2.60
CA LEU A 43 -11.63 -18.81 -3.43
C LEU A 43 -11.59 -19.29 -4.88
N ARG A 44 -10.39 -19.53 -5.45
CA ARG A 44 -10.22 -20.13 -6.78
C ARG A 44 -10.94 -21.47 -6.88
N THR A 45 -10.74 -22.32 -5.89
CA THR A 45 -11.34 -23.67 -5.85
C THR A 45 -12.83 -23.60 -5.56
N GLU A 46 -13.26 -22.77 -4.60
CA GLU A 46 -14.66 -22.62 -4.18
C GLU A 46 -15.56 -22.14 -5.34
N PHE A 47 -15.10 -21.15 -6.10
CA PHE A 47 -15.87 -20.56 -7.19
C PHE A 47 -15.55 -21.17 -8.57
N GLY A 48 -14.57 -22.09 -8.67
CA GLY A 48 -14.19 -22.72 -9.94
C GLY A 48 -13.65 -21.76 -10.99
N VAL A 49 -13.00 -20.67 -10.57
CA VAL A 49 -12.47 -19.63 -11.47
C VAL A 49 -10.96 -19.78 -11.70
N SER A 50 -10.44 -19.14 -12.75
CA SER A 50 -9.01 -19.16 -13.05
C SER A 50 -8.19 -18.33 -12.04
N THR A 51 -6.87 -18.55 -12.01
CA THR A 51 -5.92 -17.77 -11.20
C THR A 51 -6.01 -16.28 -11.50
N LEU A 52 -6.11 -15.91 -12.77
CA LEU A 52 -6.29 -14.51 -13.18
C LEU A 52 -7.59 -13.93 -12.61
N VAL A 53 -8.70 -14.64 -12.79
CA VAL A 53 -10.03 -14.16 -12.38
C VAL A 53 -10.10 -13.98 -10.86
N VAL A 54 -9.61 -14.93 -10.06
CA VAL A 54 -9.59 -14.78 -8.61
C VAL A 54 -8.65 -13.66 -8.15
N SER A 55 -7.56 -13.39 -8.87
CA SER A 55 -6.64 -12.28 -8.56
C SER A 55 -7.30 -10.90 -8.71
N LEU A 56 -8.40 -10.79 -9.50
CA LEU A 56 -9.18 -9.55 -9.60
C LEU A 56 -9.78 -9.10 -8.26
N VAL A 57 -9.96 -10.00 -7.30
CA VAL A 57 -10.37 -9.68 -5.92
C VAL A 57 -9.41 -8.67 -5.27
N MET A 58 -8.12 -8.77 -5.57
CA MET A 58 -7.10 -7.82 -5.10
C MET A 58 -6.92 -6.66 -6.07
N SER A 59 -6.86 -6.96 -7.37
CA SER A 59 -6.57 -5.97 -8.42
C SER A 59 -7.62 -4.87 -8.51
N LEU A 60 -8.91 -5.21 -8.54
CA LEU A 60 -9.98 -4.22 -8.62
C LEU A 60 -10.14 -3.43 -7.33
N ALA A 61 -9.92 -4.05 -6.16
CA ALA A 61 -9.93 -3.33 -4.89
C ALA A 61 -8.79 -2.29 -4.81
N THR A 62 -7.58 -2.63 -5.26
CA THR A 62 -6.46 -1.68 -5.28
C THR A 62 -6.61 -0.61 -6.35
N LEU A 63 -7.20 -0.93 -7.51
CA LEU A 63 -7.49 0.04 -8.56
C LEU A 63 -8.51 1.08 -8.11
N SER A 64 -9.62 0.63 -7.51
CA SER A 64 -10.65 1.54 -7.02
C SER A 64 -10.17 2.37 -5.83
N LEU A 65 -9.28 1.82 -4.99
CA LEU A 65 -8.58 2.58 -3.95
C LEU A 65 -7.71 3.68 -4.59
N ALA A 66 -6.94 3.38 -5.64
CA ALA A 66 -6.16 4.38 -6.36
C ALA A 66 -7.04 5.53 -6.88
N ALA A 67 -8.17 5.19 -7.52
CA ALA A 67 -9.13 6.16 -8.00
C ALA A 67 -9.70 7.02 -6.86
N SER A 68 -10.00 6.41 -5.72
CA SER A 68 -10.58 7.09 -4.56
C SER A 68 -9.65 8.12 -3.93
N LEU A 69 -8.31 7.91 -3.98
CA LEU A 69 -7.33 8.91 -3.50
C LEU A 69 -7.48 10.25 -4.22
N LEU A 70 -7.78 10.23 -5.53
CA LEU A 70 -7.99 11.43 -6.33
C LEU A 70 -9.33 12.12 -6.02
N VAL A 71 -10.31 11.37 -5.52
CA VAL A 71 -11.65 11.88 -5.20
C VAL A 71 -11.71 12.40 -3.77
N PHE A 72 -11.29 11.60 -2.79
CA PHE A 72 -11.45 11.94 -1.37
C PHE A 72 -10.53 13.07 -0.90
N GLY A 73 -9.36 13.25 -1.50
CA GLY A 73 -8.50 14.37 -1.19
C GLY A 73 -9.24 15.72 -1.34
N PRO A 74 -9.60 16.13 -2.57
CA PRO A 74 -10.33 17.37 -2.81
C PRO A 74 -11.71 17.43 -2.14
N LEU A 75 -12.44 16.30 -2.08
CA LEU A 75 -13.74 16.24 -1.43
C LEU A 75 -13.63 16.57 0.07
N SER A 76 -12.56 16.11 0.73
CA SER A 76 -12.34 16.35 2.15
C SER A 76 -12.08 17.81 2.49
N ASP A 77 -11.53 18.59 1.57
CA ASP A 77 -11.32 20.02 1.74
C ASP A 77 -12.65 20.79 1.77
N ALA A 78 -13.70 20.24 1.14
CA ALA A 78 -15.03 20.83 1.12
C ALA A 78 -15.92 20.40 2.32
N ILE A 79 -15.95 19.10 2.63
CA ILE A 79 -16.91 18.54 3.61
C ILE A 79 -16.31 18.18 4.98
N GLY A 80 -14.98 18.21 5.10
CA GLY A 80 -14.26 17.89 6.33
C GLY A 80 -13.55 16.53 6.28
N ARG A 81 -12.28 16.53 6.68
CA ARG A 81 -11.42 15.33 6.64
C ARG A 81 -11.84 14.27 7.63
N ASP A 82 -12.25 14.67 8.83
CA ASP A 82 -12.74 13.77 9.88
C ASP A 82 -14.02 13.03 9.46
N ARG A 83 -14.91 13.69 8.73
CA ARG A 83 -16.13 13.06 8.18
C ARG A 83 -15.80 11.99 7.17
N ILE A 84 -14.92 12.28 6.21
CA ILE A 84 -14.47 11.28 5.23
C ILE A 84 -13.92 10.06 5.94
N MET A 85 -12.97 10.21 6.87
CA MET A 85 -12.37 9.09 7.59
C MET A 85 -13.41 8.25 8.34
N ARG A 86 -14.34 8.89 9.05
CA ARG A 86 -15.36 8.20 9.86
C ARG A 86 -16.31 7.37 9.00
N TYR A 87 -16.89 7.98 7.97
CA TYR A 87 -17.93 7.33 7.17
C TYR A 87 -17.35 6.28 6.22
N THR A 88 -16.15 6.50 5.66
CA THR A 88 -15.52 5.50 4.80
C THR A 88 -15.05 4.27 5.58
N LEU A 89 -14.55 4.42 6.81
CA LEU A 89 -14.24 3.28 7.69
C LEU A 89 -15.50 2.50 8.09
N LEU A 90 -16.60 3.19 8.41
CA LEU A 90 -17.87 2.53 8.71
C LEU A 90 -18.37 1.74 7.51
N ALA A 91 -18.37 2.35 6.32
CA ALA A 91 -18.76 1.69 5.08
C ALA A 91 -17.90 0.46 4.79
N ALA A 92 -16.57 0.55 5.00
CA ALA A 92 -15.66 -0.56 4.81
C ALA A 92 -15.99 -1.76 5.71
N GLY A 93 -16.30 -1.51 6.99
CA GLY A 93 -16.72 -2.56 7.93
C GLY A 93 -18.03 -3.24 7.52
N LEU A 94 -19.04 -2.45 7.13
CA LEU A 94 -20.32 -2.97 6.65
C LEU A 94 -20.15 -3.78 5.35
N MET A 95 -19.29 -3.30 4.42
CA MET A 95 -19.00 -4.05 3.20
C MET A 95 -18.27 -5.36 3.47
N SER A 96 -17.40 -5.44 4.50
CA SER A 96 -16.79 -6.72 4.89
C SER A 96 -17.82 -7.72 5.37
N LEU A 97 -18.85 -7.29 6.11
CA LEU A 97 -19.97 -8.17 6.46
C LEU A 97 -20.76 -8.60 5.21
N GLY A 98 -20.95 -7.68 4.27
CA GLY A 98 -21.59 -8.00 2.98
C GLY A 98 -20.82 -9.05 2.18
N LEU A 99 -19.48 -8.98 2.15
CA LEU A 99 -18.62 -9.97 1.49
C LEU A 99 -18.80 -11.39 2.06
N ALA A 100 -19.03 -11.51 3.36
CA ALA A 100 -19.31 -12.80 4.01
C ALA A 100 -20.63 -13.44 3.52
N LEU A 101 -21.52 -12.65 2.95
CA LEU A 101 -22.84 -13.06 2.45
C LEU A 101 -22.92 -13.10 0.91
N ALA A 102 -21.78 -12.94 0.21
CA ALA A 102 -21.76 -12.91 -1.24
C ALA A 102 -22.20 -14.26 -1.83
N PRO A 103 -23.29 -14.30 -2.63
CA PRO A 103 -23.85 -15.57 -3.12
C PRO A 103 -23.06 -16.16 -4.30
N ASN A 104 -22.25 -15.38 -4.97
CA ASN A 104 -21.46 -15.77 -6.14
C ASN A 104 -20.22 -14.89 -6.28
N PHE A 105 -19.32 -15.28 -7.19
CA PHE A 105 -18.04 -14.59 -7.38
C PHE A 105 -18.22 -13.15 -7.91
N GLU A 106 -19.18 -12.91 -8.79
CA GLU A 106 -19.44 -11.59 -9.38
C GLU A 106 -19.87 -10.58 -8.32
N THR A 107 -20.75 -11.00 -7.41
CA THR A 107 -21.19 -10.18 -6.27
C THR A 107 -20.03 -9.89 -5.34
N LEU A 108 -19.20 -10.89 -5.01
CA LEU A 108 -18.00 -10.73 -4.22
C LEU A 108 -17.04 -9.73 -4.87
N LEU A 109 -16.82 -9.84 -6.18
CA LEU A 109 -15.92 -8.98 -6.94
C LEU A 109 -16.41 -7.52 -6.97
N LEU A 110 -17.72 -7.32 -7.19
CA LEU A 110 -18.34 -6.00 -7.16
C LEU A 110 -18.20 -5.36 -5.77
N GLN A 111 -18.54 -6.11 -4.72
CA GLN A 111 -18.42 -5.61 -3.34
C GLN A 111 -16.96 -5.31 -2.98
N ARG A 112 -16.00 -6.11 -3.42
CA ARG A 112 -14.56 -5.84 -3.24
C ARG A 112 -14.13 -4.57 -3.96
N THR A 113 -14.63 -4.32 -5.16
CA THR A 113 -14.35 -3.09 -5.92
C THR A 113 -14.87 -1.86 -5.18
N LEU A 114 -16.13 -1.91 -4.72
CA LEU A 114 -16.73 -0.82 -3.94
C LEU A 114 -16.02 -0.63 -2.59
N GLN A 115 -15.67 -1.72 -1.91
CA GLN A 115 -14.91 -1.67 -0.66
C GLN A 115 -13.54 -1.02 -0.87
N GLY A 116 -12.83 -1.37 -1.95
CA GLY A 116 -11.56 -0.72 -2.30
C GLY A 116 -11.69 0.79 -2.42
N PHE A 117 -12.77 1.27 -3.04
CA PHE A 117 -13.04 2.71 -3.15
C PHE A 117 -13.17 3.37 -1.77
N VAL A 118 -14.00 2.83 -0.89
CA VAL A 118 -14.20 3.44 0.43
C VAL A 118 -12.96 3.30 1.33
N LEU A 119 -12.16 2.23 1.17
CA LEU A 119 -10.91 2.05 1.92
C LEU A 119 -9.88 3.15 1.65
N GLY A 120 -9.91 3.80 0.49
CA GLY A 120 -9.02 4.91 0.18
C GLY A 120 -9.37 6.22 0.91
N GLY A 121 -10.54 6.33 1.53
CA GLY A 121 -10.98 7.56 2.20
C GLY A 121 -10.06 8.01 3.33
N LEU A 122 -9.64 7.13 4.21
CA LEU A 122 -8.73 7.48 5.31
C LEU A 122 -7.31 7.79 4.81
N PRO A 123 -6.64 6.95 4.00
CA PRO A 123 -5.30 7.25 3.49
C PRO A 123 -5.21 8.55 2.69
N ALA A 124 -6.26 8.90 1.97
CA ALA A 124 -6.31 10.13 1.18
C ALA A 124 -6.16 11.39 2.03
N VAL A 125 -6.63 11.37 3.28
CA VAL A 125 -6.81 12.59 4.07
C VAL A 125 -6.09 12.60 5.42
N ALA A 126 -5.64 11.43 5.93
CA ALA A 126 -5.10 11.32 7.29
C ALA A 126 -3.86 12.20 7.52
N ILE A 127 -2.90 12.20 6.58
CA ILE A 127 -1.68 13.01 6.70
C ILE A 127 -2.01 14.50 6.60
N ALA A 128 -2.96 14.87 5.75
CA ALA A 128 -3.42 16.25 5.63
C ALA A 128 -4.11 16.72 6.92
N TRP A 129 -4.96 15.89 7.52
CA TRP A 129 -5.58 16.15 8.82
C TRP A 129 -4.52 16.36 9.91
N MET A 130 -3.51 15.48 9.98
CA MET A 130 -2.38 15.66 10.91
C MET A 130 -1.63 16.98 10.67
N GLY A 131 -1.44 17.37 9.42
CA GLY A 131 -0.77 18.63 9.05
C GLY A 131 -1.55 19.88 9.48
N ASP A 132 -2.89 19.81 9.53
CA ASP A 132 -3.73 20.92 9.99
C ASP A 132 -3.70 21.04 11.52
N GLU A 133 -3.85 19.90 12.22
CA GLU A 133 -4.11 19.86 13.66
C GLU A 133 -2.84 19.81 14.52
N PHE A 134 -1.72 19.26 14.00
CA PHE A 134 -0.49 19.04 14.77
C PHE A 134 0.55 20.14 14.52
N ASP A 135 1.37 20.39 15.51
CA ASP A 135 2.62 21.13 15.31
C ASP A 135 3.63 20.27 14.51
N ARG A 136 4.71 20.86 14.03
CA ARG A 136 5.67 20.16 13.16
C ARG A 136 6.35 18.95 13.83
N PRO A 137 6.80 18.99 15.10
CA PRO A 137 7.34 17.82 15.79
C PRO A 137 6.31 16.72 16.02
N ALA A 138 5.06 17.08 16.38
CA ALA A 138 3.94 16.17 16.56
C ALA A 138 3.57 15.45 15.26
N LEU A 139 3.51 16.19 14.15
CA LEU A 139 3.24 15.67 12.82
C LEU A 139 4.25 14.59 12.41
N LEU A 140 5.54 14.89 12.51
CA LEU A 140 6.60 13.96 12.09
C LEU A 140 6.55 12.63 12.86
N SER A 141 6.33 12.72 14.18
CA SER A 141 6.23 11.55 15.05
C SER A 141 4.96 10.73 14.76
N ALA A 142 3.81 11.39 14.56
CA ALA A 142 2.54 10.73 14.29
C ALA A 142 2.53 10.04 12.92
N VAL A 143 3.09 10.67 11.88
CA VAL A 143 3.21 10.07 10.54
C VAL A 143 4.04 8.79 10.58
N GLY A 144 5.13 8.77 11.34
CA GLY A 144 5.94 7.55 11.51
C GLY A 144 5.14 6.40 12.14
N LEU A 145 4.37 6.67 13.21
CA LEU A 145 3.51 5.67 13.86
C LEU A 145 2.37 5.22 12.92
N TYR A 146 1.75 6.15 12.21
CA TYR A 146 0.70 5.88 11.21
C TYR A 146 1.18 4.92 10.12
N ILE A 147 2.39 5.13 9.55
CA ILE A 147 2.98 4.25 8.54
C ILE A 147 3.30 2.87 9.15
N GLY A 148 3.78 2.82 10.40
CA GLY A 148 3.96 1.54 11.11
C GLY A 148 2.65 0.76 11.26
N ALA A 149 1.56 1.45 11.56
CA ALA A 149 0.22 0.85 11.66
C ALA A 149 -0.28 0.31 10.31
N ASN A 150 0.05 0.95 9.16
CA ASN A 150 -0.25 0.42 7.83
C ASN A 150 0.36 -0.97 7.65
N THR A 151 1.64 -1.12 7.99
CA THR A 151 2.36 -2.39 7.86
C THR A 151 1.75 -3.46 8.77
N LEU A 152 1.47 -3.11 10.02
CA LEU A 152 0.83 -4.03 10.97
C LEU A 152 -0.57 -4.45 10.52
N GLY A 153 -1.36 -3.52 9.98
CA GLY A 153 -2.67 -3.83 9.40
C GLY A 153 -2.55 -4.76 8.20
N GLY A 154 -1.59 -4.51 7.33
CA GLY A 154 -1.33 -5.34 6.16
C GLY A 154 -0.90 -6.77 6.51
N ILE A 155 -0.01 -6.96 7.47
CA ILE A 155 0.38 -8.28 7.97
C ILE A 155 -0.77 -8.92 8.74
N GLY A 156 -1.38 -8.17 9.67
CA GLY A 156 -2.47 -8.62 10.52
C GLY A 156 -3.67 -9.13 9.73
N GLY A 157 -4.03 -8.43 8.64
CA GLY A 157 -5.12 -8.86 7.75
C GLY A 157 -4.88 -10.24 7.16
N ARG A 158 -3.68 -10.50 6.68
CA ARG A 158 -3.33 -11.78 6.08
C ARG A 158 -3.24 -12.89 7.11
N VAL A 159 -2.67 -12.61 8.27
CA VAL A 159 -2.55 -13.59 9.36
C VAL A 159 -3.92 -13.94 9.93
N VAL A 160 -4.73 -12.94 10.27
CA VAL A 160 -6.10 -13.14 10.80
C VAL A 160 -6.99 -13.75 9.73
N GLY A 161 -6.95 -13.20 8.50
CA GLY A 161 -7.74 -13.70 7.38
C GLY A 161 -7.47 -15.17 7.10
N GLY A 162 -6.19 -15.56 6.99
CA GLY A 162 -5.79 -16.94 6.76
C GLY A 162 -6.15 -17.87 7.93
N ALA A 163 -5.90 -17.45 9.18
CA ALA A 163 -6.17 -18.26 10.36
C ALA A 163 -7.67 -18.54 10.54
N VAL A 164 -8.51 -17.54 10.33
CA VAL A 164 -9.98 -17.71 10.45
C VAL A 164 -10.53 -18.50 9.28
N ALA A 165 -10.00 -18.29 8.06
CA ALA A 165 -10.44 -19.03 6.89
C ALA A 165 -10.13 -20.52 6.97
N GLU A 166 -9.08 -20.93 7.68
CA GLU A 166 -8.76 -22.34 7.92
C GLU A 166 -9.87 -23.07 8.70
N ILE A 167 -10.59 -22.34 9.56
CA ILE A 167 -11.62 -22.91 10.44
C ILE A 167 -13.03 -22.80 9.82
N GLY A 168 -13.36 -21.66 9.22
CA GLY A 168 -14.71 -21.35 8.78
C GLY A 168 -14.83 -20.84 7.34
N GLY A 169 -13.77 -21.01 6.53
CA GLY A 169 -13.76 -20.57 5.13
C GLY A 169 -13.63 -19.05 4.97
N ALA A 170 -13.71 -18.60 3.72
CA ALA A 170 -13.64 -17.19 3.37
C ALA A 170 -14.77 -16.35 4.03
N PRO A 171 -16.02 -16.83 4.11
CA PRO A 171 -17.10 -16.08 4.79
C PRO A 171 -16.78 -15.74 6.23
N ALA A 172 -16.24 -16.69 7.01
CA ALA A 172 -15.87 -16.47 8.41
C ALA A 172 -14.74 -15.41 8.53
N SER A 173 -13.78 -15.44 7.61
CA SER A 173 -12.72 -14.44 7.55
C SER A 173 -13.28 -13.03 7.31
N PHE A 174 -14.15 -12.86 6.30
CA PHE A 174 -14.77 -11.56 6.02
C PHE A 174 -15.66 -11.07 7.16
N MET A 175 -16.43 -11.97 7.78
CA MET A 175 -17.25 -11.65 8.96
C MET A 175 -16.39 -11.16 10.12
N THR A 176 -15.32 -11.87 10.44
CA THR A 176 -14.39 -11.52 11.54
C THR A 176 -13.75 -10.16 11.29
N VAL A 177 -13.22 -9.93 10.09
CA VAL A 177 -12.61 -8.64 9.73
C VAL A 177 -13.65 -7.51 9.76
N GLY A 178 -14.86 -7.76 9.30
CA GLY A 178 -15.97 -6.81 9.36
C GLY A 178 -16.33 -6.42 10.79
N LEU A 179 -16.51 -7.39 11.69
CA LEU A 179 -16.80 -7.15 13.09
C LEU A 179 -15.65 -6.42 13.80
N MET A 180 -14.41 -6.84 13.59
CA MET A 180 -13.22 -6.13 14.10
C MET A 180 -13.20 -4.68 13.63
N THR A 181 -13.53 -4.45 12.34
CA THR A 181 -13.58 -3.10 11.78
C THR A 181 -14.67 -2.26 12.43
N LEU A 182 -15.88 -2.77 12.61
CA LEU A 182 -16.97 -2.03 13.24
C LEU A 182 -16.68 -1.68 14.72
N VAL A 183 -16.10 -2.62 15.48
CA VAL A 183 -15.62 -2.35 16.85
C VAL A 183 -14.53 -1.28 16.84
N GLY A 184 -13.58 -1.41 15.92
CA GLY A 184 -12.49 -0.43 15.75
C GLY A 184 -13.01 0.94 15.32
N VAL A 185 -14.05 1.01 14.47
CA VAL A 185 -14.72 2.27 14.07
C VAL A 185 -15.36 2.95 15.29
N ALA A 186 -16.05 2.21 16.14
CA ALA A 186 -16.62 2.78 17.36
C ALA A 186 -15.53 3.39 18.27
N LEU A 187 -14.39 2.71 18.38
CA LEU A 187 -13.24 3.23 19.13
C LEU A 187 -12.59 4.42 18.43
N PHE A 188 -12.43 4.37 17.09
CA PHE A 188 -11.92 5.48 16.28
C PHE A 188 -12.76 6.75 16.48
N TRP A 189 -14.09 6.64 16.47
CA TRP A 189 -14.98 7.78 16.67
C TRP A 189 -14.85 8.40 18.06
N LYS A 190 -14.60 7.59 19.11
CA LYS A 190 -14.37 8.07 20.48
C LYS A 190 -13.00 8.71 20.64
N LEU A 191 -11.99 8.22 19.95
CA LEU A 191 -10.61 8.67 20.09
C LEU A 191 -10.30 9.90 19.23
N LEU A 192 -10.79 9.95 17.98
CA LEU A 192 -10.46 11.05 17.07
C LEU A 192 -11.12 12.35 17.55
N PRO A 193 -10.35 13.37 17.94
CA PRO A 193 -10.89 14.65 18.34
C PRO A 193 -11.58 15.35 17.15
N ALA A 194 -12.49 16.25 17.45
CA ALA A 194 -13.06 17.12 16.42
C ALA A 194 -11.97 18.01 15.84
N SER A 195 -11.99 18.22 14.52
CA SER A 195 -11.06 19.13 13.86
C SER A 195 -11.31 20.57 14.29
N ARG A 196 -10.25 21.28 14.68
CA ARG A 196 -10.31 22.67 15.15
C ARG A 196 -9.75 23.65 14.14
N ALA A 197 -8.81 23.20 13.31
CA ALA A 197 -8.11 24.00 12.33
C ALA A 197 -8.72 23.89 10.92
N PHE A 198 -9.80 23.12 10.77
CA PHE A 198 -10.44 22.93 9.47
C PHE A 198 -11.21 24.19 9.03
N THR A 199 -10.83 24.72 7.90
CA THR A 199 -11.57 25.78 7.17
C THR A 199 -12.04 25.20 5.85
N PRO A 200 -13.39 25.11 5.61
CA PRO A 200 -13.90 24.65 4.33
C PRO A 200 -13.36 25.48 3.16
N ARG A 201 -12.89 24.81 2.14
CA ARG A 201 -12.46 25.45 0.88
C ARG A 201 -13.41 25.03 -0.23
N PRO A 202 -13.69 25.92 -1.21
CA PRO A 202 -14.44 25.50 -2.38
C PRO A 202 -13.75 24.35 -3.09
N PHE A 203 -14.53 23.42 -3.59
CA PHE A 203 -14.03 22.30 -4.38
C PHE A 203 -13.48 22.80 -5.71
N GLU A 204 -12.18 23.04 -5.80
CA GLU A 204 -11.51 23.53 -7.00
C GLU A 204 -10.89 22.40 -7.82
N LEU A 205 -11.73 21.68 -8.57
CA LEU A 205 -11.29 20.58 -9.43
C LEU A 205 -10.25 21.01 -10.47
N LYS A 206 -10.42 22.23 -11.05
CA LYS A 206 -9.50 22.75 -12.07
C LYS A 206 -8.07 22.93 -11.54
N GLY A 207 -7.91 23.49 -10.33
CA GLY A 207 -6.61 23.66 -9.70
C GLY A 207 -5.95 22.34 -9.39
N ALA A 208 -6.69 21.41 -8.79
CA ALA A 208 -6.19 20.07 -8.48
C ALA A 208 -5.74 19.31 -9.75
N VAL A 209 -6.53 19.34 -10.81
CA VAL A 209 -6.17 18.71 -12.10
C VAL A 209 -4.94 19.39 -12.72
N ALA A 210 -4.83 20.71 -12.65
CA ALA A 210 -3.67 21.44 -13.17
C ALA A 210 -2.38 21.04 -12.44
N ASP A 211 -2.41 20.89 -11.12
CA ASP A 211 -1.26 20.40 -10.34
C ASP A 211 -0.87 18.99 -10.74
N LEU A 212 -1.84 18.06 -10.87
CA LEU A 212 -1.57 16.70 -11.30
C LEU A 212 -0.95 16.64 -12.70
N VAL A 213 -1.50 17.39 -13.65
CA VAL A 213 -0.94 17.48 -15.02
C VAL A 213 0.44 18.10 -15.00
N GLY A 214 0.69 19.12 -14.17
CA GLY A 214 2.01 19.72 -13.98
C GLY A 214 3.05 18.69 -13.50
N HIS A 215 2.70 17.84 -12.54
CA HIS A 215 3.56 16.77 -12.06
C HIS A 215 3.81 15.69 -13.11
N LEU A 216 2.80 15.31 -13.89
CA LEU A 216 2.95 14.32 -14.97
C LEU A 216 3.83 14.82 -16.12
N ARG A 217 3.85 16.16 -16.36
CA ARG A 217 4.75 16.78 -17.35
C ARG A 217 6.20 16.88 -16.89
N ASN A 218 6.46 16.73 -15.59
CA ASN A 218 7.84 16.67 -15.08
C ASN A 218 8.40 15.26 -15.27
N PRO A 219 9.38 15.07 -16.18
CA PRO A 219 9.89 13.75 -16.51
C PRO A 219 10.59 13.05 -15.34
N LEU A 220 11.17 13.81 -14.40
CA LEU A 220 11.81 13.24 -13.22
C LEU A 220 10.79 12.68 -12.26
N LEU A 221 9.70 13.41 -12.00
CA LEU A 221 8.61 12.93 -11.16
C LEU A 221 7.91 11.74 -11.80
N LEU A 222 7.62 11.82 -13.11
CA LEU A 222 7.02 10.72 -13.86
C LEU A 222 7.88 9.45 -13.78
N GLY A 223 9.20 9.57 -13.94
CA GLY A 223 10.12 8.45 -13.77
C GLY A 223 10.04 7.81 -12.39
N ALA A 224 9.96 8.60 -11.31
CA ALA A 224 9.82 8.10 -9.96
C ALA A 224 8.42 7.46 -9.71
N TYR A 225 7.35 8.00 -10.31
CA TYR A 225 6.01 7.40 -10.25
C TYR A 225 5.97 6.04 -10.94
N LEU A 226 6.53 5.96 -12.15
CA LEU A 226 6.64 4.69 -12.90
C LEU A 226 7.47 3.67 -12.14
N LEU A 227 8.61 4.07 -11.56
CA LEU A 227 9.46 3.19 -10.76
C LEU A 227 8.67 2.63 -9.57
N GLY A 228 7.96 3.48 -8.81
CA GLY A 228 7.15 3.04 -7.69
C GLY A 228 6.01 2.10 -8.09
N GLY A 229 5.31 2.44 -9.17
CA GLY A 229 4.20 1.63 -9.71
C GLY A 229 4.68 0.27 -10.23
N LEU A 230 5.74 0.23 -11.05
CA LEU A 230 6.28 -1.01 -11.60
C LEU A 230 6.90 -1.92 -10.53
N ASN A 231 7.58 -1.34 -9.53
CA ASN A 231 8.08 -2.13 -8.40
C ASN A 231 6.94 -2.78 -7.62
N PHE A 232 5.85 -2.05 -7.36
CA PHE A 232 4.71 -2.61 -6.63
C PHE A 232 3.88 -3.56 -7.48
N LEU A 233 3.81 -3.34 -8.80
CA LEU A 233 3.26 -4.29 -9.76
C LEU A 233 3.86 -5.68 -9.54
N ILE A 234 5.17 -5.76 -9.41
CA ILE A 234 5.87 -7.04 -9.20
C ILE A 234 5.72 -7.51 -7.76
N PHE A 235 6.06 -6.69 -6.79
CA PHE A 235 6.14 -7.12 -5.40
C PHE A 235 4.85 -7.72 -4.87
N ILE A 236 3.72 -7.00 -4.97
CA ILE A 236 2.45 -7.47 -4.39
C ILE A 236 1.89 -8.69 -5.15
N ASN A 237 2.11 -8.74 -6.46
CA ASN A 237 1.62 -9.85 -7.26
C ASN A 237 2.51 -11.09 -7.16
N GLN A 238 3.82 -10.97 -6.96
CA GLN A 238 4.65 -12.12 -6.55
C GLN A 238 4.09 -12.76 -5.27
N TYR A 239 3.74 -11.95 -4.27
CA TYR A 239 3.12 -12.46 -3.04
C TYR A 239 1.71 -13.05 -3.27
N SER A 240 0.97 -12.61 -4.27
CA SER A 240 -0.31 -13.25 -4.64
C SER A 240 -0.07 -14.59 -5.34
N TYR A 241 0.84 -14.64 -6.32
CA TYR A 241 1.12 -15.88 -7.07
C TYR A 241 1.84 -16.94 -6.23
N ILE A 242 2.69 -16.54 -5.26
CA ILE A 242 3.33 -17.51 -4.36
C ILE A 242 2.30 -18.24 -3.50
N THR A 243 1.15 -17.62 -3.18
CA THR A 243 0.08 -18.31 -2.43
C THR A 243 -0.47 -19.51 -3.19
N PHE A 244 -0.61 -19.41 -4.51
CA PHE A 244 -1.05 -20.53 -5.36
C PHE A 244 0.02 -21.63 -5.38
N ARG A 245 1.30 -21.27 -5.60
CA ARG A 245 2.40 -22.23 -5.55
C ARG A 245 2.45 -23.00 -4.24
N LEU A 246 2.24 -22.33 -3.12
CA LEU A 246 2.34 -22.92 -1.80
C LEU A 246 1.08 -23.69 -1.38
N ALA A 247 -0.08 -23.34 -1.95
CA ALA A 247 -1.31 -24.11 -1.77
C ALA A 247 -1.31 -25.43 -2.56
N ASP A 248 -0.68 -25.44 -3.73
CA ASP A 248 -0.61 -26.61 -4.60
C ASP A 248 0.55 -27.55 -4.19
N ALA A 249 0.57 -28.81 -4.72
CA ALA A 249 1.68 -29.73 -4.52
C ALA A 249 3.00 -29.12 -5.02
N PRO A 250 4.15 -29.41 -4.38
CA PRO A 250 4.35 -30.35 -3.28
C PRO A 250 4.11 -29.78 -1.87
N PHE A 251 3.79 -28.51 -1.70
CA PHE A 251 3.72 -27.86 -0.40
C PHE A 251 2.37 -28.11 0.31
N GLY A 252 1.23 -27.96 -0.39
CA GLY A 252 -0.11 -28.22 0.15
C GLY A 252 -0.50 -27.37 1.37
N LEU A 253 -0.01 -26.12 1.46
CA LEU A 253 -0.23 -25.28 2.64
C LEU A 253 -1.68 -24.77 2.70
N GLY A 254 -2.31 -24.88 3.87
CA GLY A 254 -3.59 -24.26 4.17
C GLY A 254 -3.50 -22.73 4.31
N ALA A 255 -4.65 -22.08 4.32
CA ALA A 255 -4.77 -20.63 4.34
C ALA A 255 -4.06 -19.96 5.54
N ARG A 256 -4.06 -20.62 6.71
CA ARG A 256 -3.36 -20.16 7.92
C ARG A 256 -1.85 -20.06 7.71
N LEU A 257 -1.21 -21.11 7.18
CA LEU A 257 0.23 -21.11 6.95
C LEU A 257 0.60 -20.13 5.84
N ILE A 258 -0.20 -20.04 4.79
CA ILE A 258 -0.05 -19.03 3.73
C ILE A 258 -0.15 -17.61 4.32
N GLY A 259 -1.10 -17.35 5.22
CA GLY A 259 -1.21 -16.07 5.92
C GLY A 259 0.02 -15.71 6.74
N LEU A 260 0.64 -16.70 7.41
CA LEU A 260 1.86 -16.51 8.19
C LEU A 260 3.09 -16.14 7.34
N ILE A 261 3.13 -16.53 6.07
CA ILE A 261 4.25 -16.19 5.17
C ILE A 261 4.39 -14.67 5.04
N PHE A 262 3.31 -13.92 5.15
CA PHE A 262 3.33 -12.45 5.08
C PHE A 262 4.04 -11.78 6.27
N VAL A 263 4.39 -12.51 7.32
CA VAL A 263 5.30 -12.03 8.38
C VAL A 263 6.69 -11.66 7.81
N THR A 264 7.09 -12.24 6.66
CA THR A 264 8.30 -11.85 5.90
C THR A 264 8.33 -10.37 5.54
N TYR A 265 7.18 -9.65 5.52
CA TYR A 265 7.12 -8.19 5.36
C TYR A 265 7.84 -7.42 6.48
N LEU A 266 8.08 -8.04 7.64
CA LEU A 266 8.93 -7.46 8.68
C LEU A 266 10.37 -7.23 8.19
N GLY A 267 10.87 -8.06 7.26
CA GLY A 267 12.12 -7.80 6.55
C GLY A 267 12.08 -6.47 5.78
N GLY A 268 10.93 -6.14 5.20
CA GLY A 268 10.69 -4.86 4.55
C GLY A 268 10.72 -3.67 5.52
N THR A 269 10.22 -3.84 6.73
CA THR A 269 10.31 -2.80 7.79
C THR A 269 11.77 -2.44 8.07
N LEU A 270 12.66 -3.43 8.12
CA LEU A 270 14.10 -3.21 8.25
C LEU A 270 14.68 -2.45 7.04
N GLY A 271 14.28 -2.80 5.82
CA GLY A 271 14.67 -2.09 4.60
C GLY A 271 14.28 -0.61 4.64
N SER A 272 13.03 -0.31 5.03
CA SER A 272 12.57 1.07 5.25
C SER A 272 13.37 1.78 6.34
N ALA A 273 13.61 1.15 7.49
CA ALA A 273 14.34 1.76 8.60
C ALA A 273 15.79 2.09 8.25
N LEU A 274 16.45 1.24 7.46
CA LEU A 274 17.82 1.46 7.02
C LEU A 274 17.93 2.47 5.88
N SER A 275 16.85 2.74 5.15
CA SER A 275 16.83 3.64 4.00
C SER A 275 17.41 5.03 4.34
N GLY A 276 16.99 5.62 5.47
CA GLY A 276 17.49 6.93 5.91
C GLY A 276 18.99 6.95 6.28
N ARG A 277 19.56 5.82 6.72
CA ARG A 277 21.01 5.71 6.98
C ARG A 277 21.78 5.60 5.67
N LEU A 278 21.29 4.79 4.72
CA LEU A 278 21.90 4.63 3.40
C LEU A 278 21.87 5.93 2.59
N ALA A 279 20.81 6.72 2.68
CA ALA A 279 20.68 8.01 2.00
C ALA A 279 21.68 9.08 2.49
N ARG A 280 22.41 8.83 3.60
CA ARG A 280 23.50 9.71 4.04
C ARG A 280 24.83 9.43 3.34
N SER A 281 25.01 8.22 2.86
CA SER A 281 26.27 7.77 2.22
C SER A 281 26.14 7.55 0.71
N LEU A 282 24.92 7.31 0.21
CA LEU A 282 24.64 7.03 -1.19
C LEU A 282 23.56 7.96 -1.73
N PRO A 283 23.62 8.37 -3.01
CA PRO A 283 22.53 9.05 -3.68
C PRO A 283 21.25 8.21 -3.64
N GLN A 284 20.09 8.87 -3.50
CA GLN A 284 18.81 8.12 -3.39
C GLN A 284 18.53 7.21 -4.59
N PRO A 285 18.78 7.60 -5.86
CA PRO A 285 18.59 6.67 -6.97
C PRO A 285 19.49 5.43 -6.91
N ALA A 286 20.72 5.55 -6.37
CA ALA A 286 21.59 4.40 -6.13
C ALA A 286 21.01 3.45 -5.06
N CYS A 287 20.42 4.01 -4.00
CA CYS A 287 19.69 3.21 -3.00
C CYS A 287 18.45 2.53 -3.59
N MET A 288 17.73 3.19 -4.52
CA MET A 288 16.61 2.57 -5.25
C MET A 288 17.10 1.38 -6.07
N MET A 289 18.19 1.54 -6.82
CA MET A 289 18.82 0.46 -7.62
C MET A 289 19.23 -0.71 -6.74
N LEU A 290 19.89 -0.43 -5.61
CA LEU A 290 20.28 -1.45 -4.64
C LEU A 290 19.06 -2.25 -4.14
N GLY A 291 17.98 -1.56 -3.77
CA GLY A 291 16.74 -2.20 -3.35
C GLY A 291 16.14 -3.11 -4.43
N ILE A 292 16.14 -2.66 -5.69
CA ILE A 292 15.63 -3.45 -6.84
C ILE A 292 16.50 -4.69 -7.04
N VAL A 293 17.82 -4.58 -6.98
CA VAL A 293 18.73 -5.73 -7.13
C VAL A 293 18.53 -6.75 -6.01
N ILE A 294 18.36 -6.29 -4.77
CA ILE A 294 18.06 -7.16 -3.62
C ILE A 294 16.71 -7.87 -3.83
N LEU A 295 15.68 -7.15 -4.30
CA LEU A 295 14.37 -7.74 -4.62
C LEU A 295 14.50 -8.83 -5.70
N MET A 296 15.27 -8.57 -6.77
CA MET A 296 15.56 -9.56 -7.83
C MET A 296 16.27 -10.78 -7.26
N GLY A 297 17.27 -10.58 -6.40
CA GLY A 297 17.99 -11.66 -5.71
C GLY A 297 17.07 -12.50 -4.82
N GLY A 298 16.20 -11.83 -4.04
CA GLY A 298 15.17 -12.51 -3.25
C GLY A 298 14.25 -13.37 -4.10
N THR A 299 13.83 -12.87 -5.28
CA THR A 299 13.02 -13.64 -6.23
C THR A 299 13.72 -14.92 -6.71
N ILE A 300 15.04 -14.86 -7.00
CA ILE A 300 15.82 -16.06 -7.38
C ILE A 300 15.77 -17.11 -6.24
N ILE A 301 16.02 -16.68 -5.01
CA ILE A 301 16.05 -17.57 -3.85
C ILE A 301 14.71 -18.30 -3.68
N THR A 302 13.59 -17.63 -4.02
CA THR A 302 12.26 -18.26 -3.96
C THR A 302 12.04 -19.36 -5.00
N LEU A 303 12.92 -19.55 -5.98
CA LEU A 303 12.83 -20.66 -6.95
C LEU A 303 13.13 -22.03 -6.30
N ALA A 304 13.75 -22.04 -5.14
CA ALA A 304 14.07 -23.25 -4.40
C ALA A 304 12.82 -24.12 -4.12
N GLY A 305 13.02 -25.43 -4.03
CA GLY A 305 11.98 -26.41 -3.68
C GLY A 305 11.73 -26.55 -2.16
N SER A 306 12.44 -25.78 -1.32
CA SER A 306 12.37 -25.86 0.15
C SER A 306 11.63 -24.65 0.73
N LEU A 307 10.62 -24.89 1.56
CA LEU A 307 9.82 -23.83 2.20
C LEU A 307 10.66 -22.85 3.04
N PRO A 308 11.60 -23.29 3.89
CA PRO A 308 12.46 -22.35 4.63
C PRO A 308 13.27 -21.42 3.72
N VAL A 309 13.80 -21.94 2.62
CA VAL A 309 14.56 -21.15 1.65
C VAL A 309 13.66 -20.14 0.93
N ILE A 310 12.43 -20.54 0.59
CA ILE A 310 11.42 -19.63 0.02
C ILE A 310 11.13 -18.49 1.01
N ILE A 311 10.94 -18.77 2.30
CA ILE A 311 10.70 -17.76 3.34
C ILE A 311 11.87 -16.77 3.43
N VAL A 312 13.11 -17.25 3.40
CA VAL A 312 14.31 -16.38 3.34
C VAL A 312 14.28 -15.52 2.09
N GLY A 313 14.00 -16.10 0.92
CA GLY A 313 13.88 -15.37 -0.35
C GLY A 313 12.83 -14.27 -0.30
N LEU A 314 11.65 -14.57 0.23
CA LEU A 314 10.57 -13.59 0.41
C LEU A 314 10.95 -12.48 1.40
N THR A 315 11.68 -12.80 2.46
CA THR A 315 12.16 -11.80 3.43
C THR A 315 13.14 -10.82 2.78
N ILE A 316 14.08 -11.34 1.99
CA ILE A 316 15.06 -10.55 1.21
C ILE A 316 14.35 -9.73 0.13
N ASN A 317 13.38 -10.34 -0.55
CA ASN A 317 12.53 -9.67 -1.54
C ASN A 317 11.79 -8.46 -0.92
N ALA A 318 11.14 -8.66 0.23
CA ALA A 318 10.48 -7.59 0.94
C ALA A 318 11.44 -6.49 1.39
N PHE A 319 12.61 -6.85 1.92
CA PHE A 319 13.65 -5.88 2.30
C PHE A 319 14.03 -4.98 1.11
N GLY A 320 14.32 -5.58 -0.05
CA GLY A 320 14.70 -4.85 -1.26
C GLY A 320 13.60 -3.92 -1.76
N PHE A 321 12.36 -4.43 -1.81
CA PHE A 321 11.20 -3.64 -2.22
C PHE A 321 11.01 -2.41 -1.34
N PHE A 322 10.94 -2.57 -0.02
CA PHE A 322 10.66 -1.47 0.89
C PHE A 322 11.81 -0.46 0.98
N LEU A 323 13.07 -0.90 0.78
CA LEU A 323 14.21 0.00 0.64
C LEU A 323 14.03 0.91 -0.59
N SER A 324 13.74 0.32 -1.76
CA SER A 324 13.53 1.07 -3.00
C SER A 324 12.32 1.99 -2.92
N HIS A 325 11.19 1.49 -2.39
CA HIS A 325 9.94 2.24 -2.22
C HIS A 325 10.11 3.47 -1.31
N SER A 326 10.75 3.30 -0.16
CA SER A 326 11.00 4.40 0.79
C SER A 326 11.86 5.50 0.17
N MET A 327 12.88 5.11 -0.61
CA MET A 327 13.73 6.05 -1.33
C MET A 327 12.96 6.79 -2.43
N ALA A 328 12.17 6.09 -3.24
CA ALA A 328 11.40 6.68 -4.33
C ALA A 328 10.33 7.66 -3.81
N SER A 329 9.58 7.26 -2.78
CA SER A 329 8.56 8.12 -2.14
C SER A 329 9.18 9.38 -1.53
N SER A 330 10.28 9.25 -0.79
CA SER A 330 11.04 10.37 -0.22
C SER A 330 11.62 11.29 -1.31
N TRP A 331 12.10 10.70 -2.40
CA TRP A 331 12.67 11.43 -3.55
C TRP A 331 11.60 12.30 -4.22
N VAL A 332 10.39 11.78 -4.45
CA VAL A 332 9.24 12.53 -4.98
C VAL A 332 8.93 13.75 -4.10
N GLY A 333 8.84 13.57 -2.77
CA GLY A 333 8.54 14.65 -1.83
C GLY A 333 9.60 15.77 -1.83
N ARG A 334 10.85 15.45 -2.16
CA ARG A 334 11.95 16.43 -2.24
C ARG A 334 12.01 17.17 -3.57
N HIS A 335 11.69 16.50 -4.68
CA HIS A 335 11.77 17.06 -6.03
C HIS A 335 10.47 17.74 -6.49
N ALA A 336 9.38 17.60 -5.75
CA ALA A 336 8.17 18.36 -5.99
C ALA A 336 8.33 19.79 -5.45
N GLU A 337 8.50 20.76 -6.37
CA GLU A 337 8.67 22.18 -6.03
C GLU A 337 7.38 22.79 -5.51
N ARG A 338 6.23 22.41 -6.10
CA ARG A 338 4.89 22.91 -5.77
C ARG A 338 3.97 21.75 -5.44
N ALA A 339 2.88 22.00 -4.74
CA ALA A 339 1.82 21.05 -4.44
C ALA A 339 2.34 19.65 -4.02
N ARG A 340 3.27 19.59 -3.06
CA ARG A 340 3.93 18.35 -2.61
C ARG A 340 2.96 17.25 -2.21
N GLY A 341 1.81 17.63 -1.66
CA GLY A 341 0.73 16.70 -1.31
C GLY A 341 0.18 15.98 -2.55
N SER A 342 -0.10 16.74 -3.63
CA SER A 342 -0.57 16.20 -4.91
C SER A 342 0.47 15.30 -5.56
N ALA A 343 1.76 15.65 -5.48
CA ALA A 343 2.85 14.81 -5.98
C ALA A 343 2.93 13.46 -5.25
N SER A 344 2.81 13.47 -3.92
CA SER A 344 2.81 12.25 -3.11
C SER A 344 1.55 11.41 -3.34
N ALA A 345 0.39 12.05 -3.51
CA ALA A 345 -0.85 11.36 -3.86
C ALA A 345 -0.74 10.67 -5.23
N LEU A 346 -0.17 11.36 -6.22
CA LEU A 346 0.03 10.81 -7.55
C LEU A 346 1.01 9.62 -7.55
N TYR A 347 2.06 9.68 -6.71
CA TYR A 347 2.94 8.53 -6.49
C TYR A 347 2.15 7.31 -5.98
N LEU A 348 1.24 7.49 -5.02
CA LEU A 348 0.40 6.41 -4.50
C LEU A 348 -0.61 5.92 -5.54
N VAL A 349 -1.13 6.79 -6.40
CA VAL A 349 -1.99 6.38 -7.52
C VAL A 349 -1.24 5.45 -8.47
N PHE A 350 -0.04 5.82 -8.91
CA PHE A 350 0.80 4.95 -9.75
C PHE A 350 1.15 3.63 -9.04
N TYR A 351 1.45 3.70 -7.76
CA TYR A 351 1.75 2.56 -6.90
C TYR A 351 0.59 1.54 -6.89
N TYR A 352 -0.64 1.98 -6.60
CA TYR A 352 -1.80 1.09 -6.56
C TYR A 352 -2.31 0.68 -7.95
N CYS A 353 -2.17 1.53 -8.97
CA CYS A 353 -2.41 1.13 -10.36
C CYS A 353 -1.45 0.02 -10.79
N GLY A 354 -0.16 0.12 -10.41
CA GLY A 354 0.79 -0.95 -10.63
C GLY A 354 0.34 -2.25 -9.97
N ALA A 355 -0.03 -2.21 -8.69
CA ALA A 355 -0.55 -3.37 -7.96
C ALA A 355 -1.71 -4.06 -8.70
N SER A 356 -2.60 -3.27 -9.30
CA SER A 356 -3.79 -3.77 -9.99
C SER A 356 -3.46 -4.46 -11.32
N LEU A 357 -2.44 -4.00 -12.02
CA LEU A 357 -2.08 -4.50 -13.36
C LEU A 357 -1.17 -5.74 -13.31
N GLY A 358 -0.54 -6.01 -12.16
CA GLY A 358 0.48 -7.04 -12.06
C GLY A 358 -0.05 -8.46 -12.25
N GLY A 359 -1.28 -8.74 -11.87
CA GLY A 359 -1.93 -10.02 -12.16
C GLY A 359 -2.05 -10.27 -13.66
N LEU A 360 -2.50 -9.25 -14.41
CA LEU A 360 -2.61 -9.32 -15.87
C LEU A 360 -1.23 -9.52 -16.54
N TRP A 361 -0.19 -8.89 -16.00
CA TRP A 361 1.18 -9.04 -16.52
C TRP A 361 1.77 -10.42 -16.22
N LEU A 362 1.60 -10.94 -15.00
CA LEU A 362 2.25 -12.18 -14.58
C LEU A 362 1.50 -13.44 -14.99
N GLU A 363 0.19 -13.36 -15.30
CA GLU A 363 -0.62 -14.53 -15.67
C GLU A 363 -0.08 -15.32 -16.86
N PRO A 364 0.28 -14.72 -18.03
CA PRO A 364 0.87 -15.47 -19.13
C PRO A 364 2.13 -16.24 -18.72
N PHE A 365 2.97 -15.64 -17.89
CA PHE A 365 4.19 -16.28 -17.39
C PHE A 365 3.89 -17.42 -16.41
N TRP A 366 2.86 -17.26 -15.59
CA TRP A 366 2.38 -18.32 -14.70
C TRP A 366 1.85 -19.52 -15.48
N GLN A 367 1.06 -19.27 -16.50
CA GLN A 367 0.49 -20.34 -17.36
C GLN A 367 1.58 -21.11 -18.12
N LEU A 368 2.64 -20.43 -18.58
CA LEU A 368 3.71 -21.05 -19.37
C LEU A 368 4.75 -21.79 -18.52
N GLY A 369 5.05 -21.31 -17.30
CA GLY A 369 6.18 -21.82 -16.53
C GLY A 369 5.99 -21.78 -15.01
N GLY A 370 4.74 -21.70 -14.52
CA GLY A 370 4.46 -21.65 -13.09
C GLY A 370 5.25 -20.54 -12.38
N TRP A 371 5.80 -20.85 -11.22
CA TRP A 371 6.60 -19.89 -10.45
C TRP A 371 7.89 -19.45 -11.15
N GLY A 372 8.53 -20.32 -11.92
CA GLY A 372 9.69 -19.96 -12.75
C GLY A 372 9.34 -18.91 -13.80
N GLY A 373 8.19 -19.05 -14.44
CA GLY A 373 7.64 -18.06 -15.35
C GLY A 373 7.40 -16.71 -14.65
N VAL A 374 6.75 -16.71 -13.48
CA VAL A 374 6.51 -15.49 -12.68
C VAL A 374 7.84 -14.79 -12.36
N ALA A 375 8.91 -15.52 -12.02
CA ALA A 375 10.22 -14.96 -11.77
C ALA A 375 10.79 -14.26 -13.02
N ILE A 376 10.66 -14.87 -14.20
CA ILE A 376 11.09 -14.27 -15.47
C ILE A 376 10.29 -13.00 -15.77
N GLY A 377 8.95 -13.06 -15.72
CA GLY A 377 8.08 -11.90 -15.94
C GLY A 377 8.37 -10.75 -14.96
N SER A 378 8.70 -11.10 -13.71
CA SER A 378 9.11 -10.12 -12.70
C SER A 378 10.43 -9.45 -13.06
N TRP A 379 11.43 -10.21 -13.50
CA TRP A 379 12.75 -9.69 -13.85
C TRP A 379 12.72 -8.76 -15.05
N LEU A 380 11.87 -9.01 -16.02
CA LEU A 380 11.69 -8.11 -17.17
C LEU A 380 11.26 -6.71 -16.70
N VAL A 381 10.25 -6.64 -15.85
CA VAL A 381 9.77 -5.35 -15.30
C VAL A 381 10.80 -4.72 -14.37
N LEU A 382 11.42 -5.50 -13.48
CA LEU A 382 12.44 -4.99 -12.57
C LEU A 382 13.69 -4.48 -13.32
N GLY A 383 14.02 -5.07 -14.47
CA GLY A 383 15.04 -4.54 -15.38
C GLY A 383 14.69 -3.16 -15.90
N VAL A 384 13.42 -2.94 -16.28
CA VAL A 384 12.93 -1.60 -16.66
C VAL A 384 13.02 -0.62 -15.48
N THR A 385 12.66 -1.04 -14.27
CA THR A 385 12.79 -0.15 -13.10
C THR A 385 14.23 0.18 -12.75
N LEU A 386 15.18 -0.75 -12.96
CA LEU A 386 16.62 -0.47 -12.83
C LEU A 386 17.09 0.57 -13.86
N MET A 387 16.63 0.47 -15.11
CA MET A 387 16.95 1.47 -16.14
C MET A 387 16.39 2.84 -15.77
N ILE A 388 15.16 2.93 -15.28
CA ILE A 388 14.58 4.18 -14.81
C ILE A 388 15.38 4.76 -13.63
N ALA A 389 15.73 3.95 -12.63
CA ALA A 389 16.54 4.39 -11.50
C ALA A 389 17.93 4.89 -11.93
N GLY A 390 18.59 4.19 -12.86
CA GLY A 390 19.85 4.59 -13.46
C GLY A 390 19.75 5.91 -14.25
N TRP A 391 18.64 6.11 -14.97
CA TRP A 391 18.37 7.35 -15.67
C TRP A 391 18.16 8.52 -14.68
N LEU A 392 17.40 8.34 -13.60
CA LEU A 392 17.23 9.33 -12.52
C LEU A 392 18.60 9.70 -11.91
N TRP A 393 19.46 8.71 -11.66
CA TRP A 393 20.79 8.95 -11.13
C TRP A 393 21.66 9.80 -12.05
N ARG A 394 21.66 9.51 -13.35
CA ARG A 394 22.42 10.31 -14.34
C ARG A 394 21.93 11.75 -14.38
N ARG A 395 20.61 11.96 -14.35
CA ARG A 395 20.00 13.31 -14.37
C ARG A 395 20.35 14.12 -13.12
N GLU A 396 20.34 13.49 -11.94
CA GLU A 396 20.72 14.17 -10.70
C GLU A 396 22.19 14.60 -10.71
N LYS A 397 23.11 13.76 -11.23
CA LYS A 397 24.53 14.10 -11.39
C LYS A 397 24.75 15.29 -12.33
N THR A 398 24.07 15.29 -13.48
CA THR A 398 24.21 16.38 -14.47
C THR A 398 23.58 17.69 -13.99
N GLY A 399 22.52 17.65 -13.19
CA GLY A 399 21.93 18.81 -12.54
C GLY A 399 22.88 19.45 -11.52
N ASN A 400 23.48 18.65 -10.65
CA ASN A 400 24.44 19.13 -9.64
C ASN A 400 25.72 19.69 -10.26
N ALA A 401 26.21 19.12 -11.37
CA ALA A 401 27.39 19.64 -12.08
C ALA A 401 27.17 21.02 -12.73
N ARG A 402 25.92 21.37 -13.08
CA ARG A 402 25.56 22.69 -13.64
C ARG A 402 25.42 23.80 -12.59
N ILE A 403 25.27 23.44 -11.31
CA ILE A 403 25.13 24.39 -10.19
C ILE A 403 26.49 24.68 -9.55
N SER A 404 27.46 23.78 -9.71
CA SER A 404 28.81 23.88 -9.14
C SER A 404 29.88 24.41 -10.11
N GLY A 405 29.56 24.68 -11.36
CA GLY A 405 30.39 25.34 -12.35
C GLY A 405 29.81 26.71 -12.73
#